data_3ebaa2522da1896a508a4324ae16db13
#
_entry.id   3ebaa2522da1896a508a4324ae16db13
#
_cell.length_a   1.000
_cell.length_b   1.000
_cell.length_c   1.000
_cell.angle_alpha   90.00
_cell.angle_beta   90.00
_cell.angle_gamma   90.00
#
_symmetry.space_group_name_H-M   'P 1'
#
loop_
_entity.id
_entity.type
_entity.pdbx_description
1 polymer ?
#
loop_
_entity_poly.entity_id
_entity_poly.type
_entity_poly.pdbx_seq_one_letter_code
_entity_poly.pdbx_strand_id
1 'polypeptide(L)'
;MPGHRPAGPFVLLCPVASATLRRVVGEERANLRDRPIGVFDSGLGGLTVVREIARAMPAERVVYLGDSARVPYGIKSPETIRRFALEDLGFLLGFDPKLIVVACNTASAAAIEQIIAASPVGVVDVIGPGAAAAVAVTDGLIGVVGTEATVSSGAYRRAIAALDPAREVLACACPLLVPIVEEGRDETDPIVLHVLCDYLRELQRRRPGALILGCTHYPLLAGAIGKLMGPDVVLVNSGQAAALEVQRRLCSTGLENSRGDGALHCYTTDNPERFARLGERFGGRRIDHVGYVGTDELGRKPTATSL
;
A
#
# COMPACT_ATOMS: atom_id res chain seq x y z
N MET A 1 27.32 19.81 68.28
CA MET A 1 27.66 18.50 67.67
C MET A 1 26.88 18.37 66.39
N PRO A 2 27.41 18.58 65.15
CA PRO A 2 26.74 18.36 63.94
C PRO A 2 26.95 16.91 63.42
N GLY A 3 25.84 16.24 63.10
CA GLY A 3 25.79 14.86 62.66
C GLY A 3 26.34 14.66 61.24
N HIS A 4 27.23 13.69 61.09
CA HIS A 4 27.72 13.17 59.81
C HIS A 4 26.60 12.41 59.09
N ARG A 5 26.27 12.81 57.84
CA ARG A 5 25.55 11.99 56.87
C ARG A 5 26.54 11.12 56.10
N PRO A 6 26.34 9.81 55.96
CA PRO A 6 27.19 9.00 55.10
C PRO A 6 26.90 9.29 53.64
N ALA A 7 27.95 9.45 52.82
CA ALA A 7 27.89 9.55 51.37
C ALA A 7 27.46 8.20 50.80
N GLY A 8 26.37 8.18 49.99
CA GLY A 8 25.95 7.02 49.26
C GLY A 8 26.96 6.62 48.14
N PRO A 9 26.97 5.36 47.70
CA PRO A 9 27.94 4.89 46.72
C PRO A 9 27.74 5.56 45.36
N PHE A 10 28.74 6.25 44.88
CA PHE A 10 28.84 6.65 43.48
C PHE A 10 28.99 5.39 42.61
N VAL A 11 27.95 5.02 41.87
CA VAL A 11 28.07 4.01 40.82
C VAL A 11 28.81 4.66 39.64
N LEU A 12 30.09 4.42 39.51
CA LEU A 12 30.87 4.69 38.31
C LEU A 12 30.34 3.79 37.18
N LEU A 13 29.54 4.34 36.31
CA LEU A 13 29.16 3.68 35.05
C LEU A 13 30.45 3.50 34.21
N CYS A 14 30.87 2.26 34.04
CA CYS A 14 32.05 1.89 33.27
C CYS A 14 31.87 2.34 31.80
N PRO A 15 32.77 3.17 31.22
CA PRO A 15 32.65 3.67 29.85
C PRO A 15 32.64 2.57 28.78
N VAL A 16 33.17 1.39 29.08
CA VAL A 16 33.23 0.22 28.21
C VAL A 16 31.84 -0.39 28.05
N ALA A 17 31.02 -0.45 29.10
CA ALA A 17 29.63 -0.94 29.02
C ALA A 17 28.75 -0.02 28.13
N SER A 18 28.99 1.29 28.15
CA SER A 18 28.31 2.26 27.31
C SER A 18 28.67 2.11 25.81
N ALA A 19 29.90 1.78 25.46
CA ALA A 19 30.37 1.58 24.10
C ALA A 19 29.80 0.27 23.48
N THR A 20 29.84 -0.82 24.28
CA THR A 20 29.26 -2.12 23.85
C THR A 20 27.75 -2.04 23.66
N LEU A 21 27.03 -1.37 24.56
CA LEU A 21 25.57 -1.16 24.41
C LEU A 21 25.22 -0.35 23.16
N ARG A 22 25.99 0.72 22.87
CA ARG A 22 25.79 1.53 21.64
C ARG A 22 26.10 0.74 20.38
N ARG A 23 27.07 -0.16 20.41
CA ARG A 23 27.40 -1.02 19.28
C ARG A 23 26.31 -2.05 19.02
N VAL A 24 25.81 -2.76 20.02
CA VAL A 24 24.73 -3.73 19.93
C VAL A 24 23.45 -3.07 19.45
N VAL A 25 23.06 -1.93 20.01
CA VAL A 25 21.88 -1.16 19.56
C VAL A 25 22.05 -0.64 18.12
N GLY A 26 23.28 -0.30 17.73
CA GLY A 26 23.61 0.10 16.35
C GLY A 26 23.50 -1.04 15.36
N GLU A 27 23.98 -2.23 15.71
CA GLU A 27 23.88 -3.45 14.89
C GLU A 27 22.43 -3.94 14.76
N GLU A 28 21.63 -3.93 15.83
CA GLU A 28 20.20 -4.24 15.79
C GLU A 28 19.42 -3.26 14.91
N ARG A 29 19.69 -1.95 15.01
CA ARG A 29 19.06 -0.95 14.14
C ARG A 29 19.48 -1.09 12.68
N ALA A 30 20.72 -1.44 12.39
CA ALA A 30 21.17 -1.71 11.03
C ALA A 30 20.43 -2.92 10.45
N ASN A 31 20.29 -4.00 11.21
CA ASN A 31 19.51 -5.18 10.83
C ASN A 31 18.05 -4.84 10.55
N LEU A 32 17.41 -3.98 11.37
CA LEU A 32 16.02 -3.55 11.15
C LEU A 32 15.84 -2.73 9.86
N ARG A 33 16.84 -1.91 9.48
CA ARG A 33 16.81 -1.13 8.23
C ARG A 33 16.87 -2.02 6.99
N ASP A 34 17.62 -3.13 7.07
CA ASP A 34 17.81 -4.05 5.95
C ASP A 34 16.63 -4.96 5.70
N ARG A 35 15.67 -5.03 6.65
CA ARG A 35 14.43 -5.79 6.48
C ARG A 35 13.58 -5.23 5.36
N PRO A 36 12.86 -6.08 4.60
CA PRO A 36 12.04 -5.63 3.49
C PRO A 36 10.79 -4.87 3.95
N ILE A 37 10.20 -4.12 3.03
CA ILE A 37 8.82 -3.67 3.11
C ILE A 37 7.95 -4.81 2.55
N GLY A 38 7.02 -5.34 3.33
CA GLY A 38 6.03 -6.32 2.85
C GLY A 38 4.85 -5.60 2.21
N VAL A 39 4.52 -5.93 0.96
CA VAL A 39 3.40 -5.32 0.22
C VAL A 39 2.49 -6.41 -0.30
N PHE A 40 1.18 -6.31 -0.12
CA PHE A 40 0.25 -7.23 -0.76
C PHE A 40 -0.91 -6.53 -1.46
N ASP A 41 -1.45 -7.21 -2.44
CA ASP A 41 -2.63 -6.84 -3.22
C ASP A 41 -3.41 -8.08 -3.64
N SER A 42 -4.65 -7.92 -4.07
CA SER A 42 -5.46 -9.02 -4.61
C SER A 42 -4.93 -9.63 -5.90
N GLY A 43 -3.91 -9.04 -6.52
CA GLY A 43 -3.37 -9.53 -7.79
C GLY A 43 -2.15 -8.75 -8.27
N LEU A 44 -2.22 -8.24 -9.52
CA LEU A 44 -1.12 -7.51 -10.18
C LEU A 44 -1.12 -6.02 -9.85
N GLY A 45 -2.28 -5.47 -9.54
CA GLY A 45 -2.50 -4.02 -9.44
C GLY A 45 -1.59 -3.33 -8.45
N GLY A 46 -1.31 -3.95 -7.32
CA GLY A 46 -0.45 -3.40 -6.26
C GLY A 46 0.99 -3.13 -6.69
N LEU A 47 1.44 -3.68 -7.81
CA LEU A 47 2.74 -3.32 -8.39
C LEU A 47 2.81 -1.83 -8.80
N THR A 48 1.67 -1.17 -9.04
CA THR A 48 1.64 0.29 -9.21
C THR A 48 2.04 1.02 -7.94
N VAL A 49 1.65 0.50 -6.75
CA VAL A 49 2.08 1.04 -5.45
C VAL A 49 3.56 0.76 -5.20
N VAL A 50 4.03 -0.46 -5.51
CA VAL A 50 5.46 -0.81 -5.44
C VAL A 50 6.30 0.13 -6.31
N ARG A 51 5.82 0.47 -7.51
CA ARG A 51 6.48 1.45 -8.39
C ARG A 51 6.65 2.81 -7.72
N GLU A 52 5.63 3.30 -7.04
CA GLU A 52 5.71 4.58 -6.34
C GLU A 52 6.62 4.51 -5.10
N ILE A 53 6.62 3.37 -4.38
CA ILE A 53 7.57 3.11 -3.28
C ILE A 53 9.01 3.12 -3.81
N ALA A 54 9.29 2.42 -4.90
CA ALA A 54 10.63 2.36 -5.50
C ALA A 54 11.10 3.73 -6.04
N ARG A 55 10.18 4.59 -6.50
CA ARG A 55 10.50 5.97 -6.89
C ARG A 55 10.85 6.86 -5.70
N ALA A 56 10.11 6.72 -4.60
CA ALA A 56 10.34 7.51 -3.39
C ALA A 56 11.57 7.03 -2.60
N MET A 57 11.82 5.71 -2.63
CA MET A 57 12.84 5.05 -1.81
C MET A 57 13.52 3.93 -2.62
N PRO A 58 14.41 4.28 -3.57
CA PRO A 58 14.98 3.31 -4.52
C PRO A 58 15.91 2.26 -3.90
N ALA A 59 16.39 2.47 -2.68
CA ALA A 59 17.24 1.52 -1.95
C ALA A 59 16.46 0.51 -1.09
N GLU A 60 15.14 0.68 -0.95
CA GLU A 60 14.32 -0.22 -0.14
C GLU A 60 14.08 -1.56 -0.82
N ARG A 61 14.27 -2.64 -0.06
CA ARG A 61 13.85 -3.98 -0.48
C ARG A 61 12.36 -4.15 -0.31
N VAL A 62 11.72 -4.77 -1.28
CA VAL A 62 10.28 -5.04 -1.25
C VAL A 62 10.03 -6.53 -1.47
N VAL A 63 9.21 -7.12 -0.60
CA VAL A 63 8.58 -8.42 -0.82
C VAL A 63 7.12 -8.14 -1.16
N TYR A 64 6.70 -8.55 -2.36
CA TYR A 64 5.36 -8.36 -2.88
C TYR A 64 4.61 -9.68 -2.98
N LEU A 65 3.38 -9.72 -2.51
CA LEU A 65 2.44 -10.81 -2.73
C LEU A 65 1.24 -10.33 -3.54
N GLY A 66 1.00 -10.97 -4.68
CA GLY A 66 -0.23 -10.81 -5.47
C GLY A 66 -1.10 -12.05 -5.35
N ASP A 67 -2.26 -11.95 -4.70
CA ASP A 67 -3.19 -13.06 -4.49
C ASP A 67 -4.06 -13.35 -5.73
N SER A 68 -3.39 -13.67 -6.82
CA SER A 68 -3.97 -13.77 -8.17
C SER A 68 -4.97 -14.92 -8.32
N ALA A 69 -4.86 -15.99 -7.54
CA ALA A 69 -5.79 -17.12 -7.59
C ALA A 69 -7.18 -16.73 -7.02
N ARG A 70 -7.27 -15.68 -6.20
CA ARG A 70 -8.50 -15.28 -5.52
C ARG A 70 -9.04 -13.93 -6.02
N VAL A 71 -8.43 -13.34 -7.05
CA VAL A 71 -8.89 -12.12 -7.73
C VAL A 71 -10.25 -12.36 -8.42
N PRO A 72 -11.10 -11.31 -8.56
CA PRO A 72 -11.02 -9.99 -7.96
C PRO A 72 -11.63 -9.95 -6.54
N TYR A 73 -11.01 -9.18 -5.63
CA TYR A 73 -11.59 -8.95 -4.30
C TYR A 73 -12.82 -8.03 -4.35
N GLY A 74 -12.91 -7.18 -5.36
CA GLY A 74 -13.92 -6.12 -5.47
C GLY A 74 -15.38 -6.57 -5.54
N ILE A 75 -15.66 -7.86 -5.73
CA ILE A 75 -17.00 -8.47 -5.80
C ILE A 75 -17.27 -9.47 -4.65
N LYS A 76 -16.32 -9.61 -3.71
CA LYS A 76 -16.43 -10.59 -2.61
C LYS A 76 -17.02 -9.95 -1.36
N SER A 77 -17.58 -10.78 -0.47
CA SER A 77 -18.08 -10.30 0.82
C SER A 77 -16.95 -9.75 1.72
N PRO A 78 -17.26 -8.80 2.60
CA PRO A 78 -16.26 -8.28 3.54
C PRO A 78 -15.58 -9.35 4.38
N GLU A 79 -16.30 -10.38 4.81
CA GLU A 79 -15.77 -11.51 5.60
C GLU A 79 -14.74 -12.30 4.80
N THR A 80 -15.02 -12.56 3.52
CA THR A 80 -14.09 -13.26 2.62
C THR A 80 -12.83 -12.44 2.40
N ILE A 81 -12.97 -11.13 2.15
CA ILE A 81 -11.84 -10.23 1.96
C ILE A 81 -10.97 -10.15 3.22
N ARG A 82 -11.57 -10.05 4.42
CA ARG A 82 -10.83 -10.04 5.69
C ARG A 82 -10.01 -11.30 5.89
N ARG A 83 -10.61 -12.47 5.63
CA ARG A 83 -9.90 -13.74 5.74
C ARG A 83 -8.70 -13.77 4.80
N PHE A 84 -8.87 -13.44 3.52
CA PHE A 84 -7.79 -13.44 2.54
C PHE A 84 -6.68 -12.46 2.91
N ALA A 85 -7.04 -11.24 3.30
CA ALA A 85 -6.07 -10.22 3.70
C ALA A 85 -5.25 -10.60 4.95
N LEU A 86 -5.82 -11.35 5.90
CA LEU A 86 -5.09 -11.88 7.05
C LEU A 86 -4.17 -13.05 6.68
N GLU A 87 -4.56 -13.88 5.73
CA GLU A 87 -3.72 -14.94 5.18
C GLU A 87 -2.53 -14.34 4.42
N ASP A 88 -2.76 -13.31 3.58
CA ASP A 88 -1.71 -12.57 2.87
C ASP A 88 -0.72 -11.89 3.83
N LEU A 89 -1.24 -11.27 4.91
CA LEU A 89 -0.42 -10.72 5.99
C LEU A 89 0.46 -11.81 6.63
N GLY A 90 -0.12 -12.96 6.95
CA GLY A 90 0.58 -14.10 7.56
C GLY A 90 1.77 -14.54 6.72
N PHE A 91 1.61 -14.65 5.41
CA PHE A 91 2.68 -14.98 4.48
C PHE A 91 3.81 -13.93 4.51
N LEU A 92 3.46 -12.65 4.41
CA LEU A 92 4.46 -11.57 4.40
C LEU A 92 5.24 -11.48 5.71
N LEU A 93 4.60 -11.72 6.85
CA LEU A 93 5.26 -11.72 8.16
C LEU A 93 6.39 -12.76 8.27
N GLY A 94 6.37 -13.80 7.45
CA GLY A 94 7.46 -14.79 7.38
C GLY A 94 8.77 -14.27 6.81
N PHE A 95 8.75 -13.13 6.14
CA PHE A 95 9.95 -12.46 5.64
C PHE A 95 10.51 -11.41 6.62
N ASP A 96 9.98 -11.37 7.84
CA ASP A 96 10.40 -10.43 8.89
C ASP A 96 10.42 -8.95 8.42
N PRO A 97 9.32 -8.45 7.84
CA PRO A 97 9.27 -7.12 7.27
C PRO A 97 9.37 -6.04 8.36
N LYS A 98 9.94 -4.88 8.02
CA LYS A 98 9.96 -3.71 8.90
C LYS A 98 8.67 -2.88 8.86
N LEU A 99 7.88 -3.06 7.80
CA LEU A 99 6.61 -2.38 7.58
C LEU A 99 5.75 -3.22 6.63
N ILE A 100 4.43 -3.19 6.81
CA ILE A 100 3.45 -3.78 5.88
C ILE A 100 2.72 -2.66 5.13
N VAL A 101 2.51 -2.86 3.82
CA VAL A 101 1.71 -2.00 2.97
C VAL A 101 0.54 -2.78 2.38
N VAL A 102 -0.67 -2.35 2.68
CA VAL A 102 -1.90 -2.87 2.08
C VAL A 102 -2.18 -2.08 0.81
N ALA A 103 -1.67 -2.58 -0.33
CA ALA A 103 -1.79 -1.89 -1.61
C ALA A 103 -3.20 -1.95 -2.20
N CYS A 104 -3.95 -3.03 -1.90
CA CYS A 104 -5.31 -3.22 -2.38
C CYS A 104 -6.30 -2.28 -1.68
N ASN A 105 -6.96 -1.40 -2.45
CA ASN A 105 -8.01 -0.52 -1.90
C ASN A 105 -9.18 -1.32 -1.32
N THR A 106 -9.52 -2.44 -1.93
CA THR A 106 -10.61 -3.31 -1.45
C THR A 106 -10.24 -3.99 -0.13
N ALA A 107 -9.01 -4.50 0.01
CA ALA A 107 -8.52 -5.07 1.25
C ALA A 107 -8.40 -3.99 2.35
N SER A 108 -7.86 -2.81 2.02
CA SER A 108 -7.82 -1.65 2.92
C SER A 108 -9.21 -1.28 3.44
N ALA A 109 -10.20 -1.23 2.56
CA ALA A 109 -11.58 -0.87 2.90
C ALA A 109 -12.26 -1.86 3.85
N ALA A 110 -11.96 -3.16 3.70
CA ALA A 110 -12.66 -4.23 4.40
C ALA A 110 -11.93 -4.78 5.62
N ALA A 111 -10.58 -4.69 5.68
CA ALA A 111 -9.75 -5.46 6.61
C ALA A 111 -8.69 -4.65 7.36
N ILE A 112 -8.56 -3.34 7.15
CA ILE A 112 -7.42 -2.58 7.70
C ILE A 112 -7.32 -2.66 9.23
N GLU A 113 -8.44 -2.59 9.95
CA GLU A 113 -8.46 -2.66 11.42
C GLU A 113 -7.93 -4.01 11.93
N GLN A 114 -8.35 -5.11 11.29
CA GLN A 114 -7.93 -6.47 11.62
C GLN A 114 -6.45 -6.70 11.27
N ILE A 115 -5.98 -6.14 10.14
CA ILE A 115 -4.58 -6.22 9.73
C ILE A 115 -3.69 -5.47 10.75
N ILE A 116 -4.07 -4.25 11.15
CA ILE A 116 -3.34 -3.47 12.16
C ILE A 116 -3.29 -4.23 13.49
N ALA A 117 -4.40 -4.82 13.91
CA ALA A 117 -4.47 -5.59 15.15
C ALA A 117 -3.62 -6.87 15.13
N ALA A 118 -3.45 -7.50 13.97
CA ALA A 118 -2.71 -8.75 13.80
C ALA A 118 -1.22 -8.53 13.47
N SER A 119 -0.84 -7.33 13.01
CA SER A 119 0.54 -7.04 12.58
C SER A 119 1.43 -6.65 13.76
N PRO A 120 2.59 -7.29 13.95
CA PRO A 120 3.58 -6.88 14.95
C PRO A 120 4.40 -5.65 14.52
N VAL A 121 4.28 -5.22 13.26
CA VAL A 121 4.98 -4.06 12.69
C VAL A 121 3.99 -3.02 12.18
N GLY A 122 4.48 -1.81 11.89
CA GLY A 122 3.63 -0.74 11.35
C GLY A 122 2.92 -1.16 10.05
N VAL A 123 1.70 -0.66 9.87
CA VAL A 123 0.89 -0.90 8.66
C VAL A 123 0.54 0.42 8.01
N VAL A 124 0.73 0.51 6.69
CA VAL A 124 0.24 1.61 5.85
C VAL A 124 -0.78 1.03 4.88
N ASP A 125 -1.93 1.67 4.77
CA ASP A 125 -2.93 1.39 3.75
C ASP A 125 -2.92 2.46 2.65
N VAL A 126 -3.75 2.30 1.63
CA VAL A 126 -3.84 3.28 0.54
C VAL A 126 -5.01 4.26 0.70
N ILE A 127 -5.97 4.00 1.62
CA ILE A 127 -7.18 4.82 1.78
C ILE A 127 -6.87 6.07 2.61
N GLY A 128 -6.26 5.90 3.79
CA GLY A 128 -5.93 7.01 4.67
C GLY A 128 -5.07 8.08 4.00
N PRO A 129 -3.90 7.71 3.44
CA PRO A 129 -3.04 8.63 2.71
C PRO A 129 -3.72 9.25 1.47
N GLY A 130 -4.50 8.45 0.70
CA GLY A 130 -5.26 8.94 -0.45
C GLY A 130 -6.31 9.98 -0.07
N ALA A 131 -7.03 9.77 1.03
CA ALA A 131 -7.99 10.73 1.58
C ALA A 131 -7.30 12.02 2.02
N ALA A 132 -6.18 11.91 2.75
CA ALA A 132 -5.41 13.07 3.19
C ALA A 132 -4.87 13.90 2.03
N ALA A 133 -4.35 13.24 0.99
CA ALA A 133 -3.87 13.92 -0.21
C ALA A 133 -5.01 14.66 -0.95
N ALA A 134 -6.21 14.07 -1.01
CA ALA A 134 -7.35 14.71 -1.66
C ALA A 134 -7.86 15.93 -0.87
N VAL A 135 -7.97 15.84 0.44
CA VAL A 135 -8.36 16.96 1.31
C VAL A 135 -7.36 18.11 1.21
N ALA A 136 -6.07 17.81 1.06
CA ALA A 136 -5.01 18.82 0.99
C ALA A 136 -5.01 19.64 -0.33
N VAL A 137 -5.61 19.12 -1.41
CA VAL A 137 -5.54 19.77 -2.74
C VAL A 137 -6.82 20.51 -3.15
N THR A 138 -7.90 20.37 -2.41
CA THR A 138 -9.17 21.05 -2.73
C THR A 138 -10.02 21.30 -1.50
N ASP A 139 -10.74 22.42 -1.50
CA ASP A 139 -11.81 22.73 -0.56
C ASP A 139 -13.20 22.35 -1.09
N GLY A 140 -13.28 21.89 -2.33
CA GLY A 140 -14.52 21.50 -3.01
C GLY A 140 -14.90 20.02 -2.80
N LEU A 141 -15.83 19.57 -3.62
CA LEU A 141 -16.26 18.18 -3.73
C LEU A 141 -15.05 17.27 -4.06
N ILE A 142 -14.95 16.14 -3.38
CA ILE A 142 -13.98 15.08 -3.70
C ILE A 142 -14.71 13.93 -4.38
N GLY A 143 -14.28 13.59 -5.62
CA GLY A 143 -14.69 12.39 -6.32
C GLY A 143 -13.85 11.18 -5.90
N VAL A 144 -14.44 10.00 -5.92
CA VAL A 144 -13.75 8.72 -5.70
C VAL A 144 -14.20 7.73 -6.76
N VAL A 145 -13.27 7.15 -7.49
CA VAL A 145 -13.54 5.97 -8.35
C VAL A 145 -12.89 4.75 -7.72
N GLY A 146 -13.61 3.61 -7.70
CA GLY A 146 -13.11 2.40 -7.04
C GLY A 146 -13.86 1.16 -7.48
N THR A 147 -13.51 0.01 -6.90
CA THR A 147 -14.30 -1.22 -7.05
C THR A 147 -15.64 -1.09 -6.32
N GLU A 148 -16.59 -1.97 -6.64
CA GLU A 148 -17.89 -2.01 -5.98
C GLU A 148 -17.73 -2.15 -4.45
N ALA A 149 -16.91 -3.09 -3.98
CA ALA A 149 -16.67 -3.29 -2.56
C ALA A 149 -16.00 -2.06 -1.89
N THR A 150 -15.06 -1.39 -2.56
CA THR A 150 -14.43 -0.18 -2.04
C THR A 150 -15.44 0.95 -1.87
N VAL A 151 -16.28 1.18 -2.87
CA VAL A 151 -17.27 2.26 -2.85
C VAL A 151 -18.39 1.97 -1.84
N SER A 152 -18.96 0.78 -1.87
CA SER A 152 -20.06 0.39 -0.96
C SER A 152 -19.64 0.34 0.51
N SER A 153 -18.35 0.06 0.79
CA SER A 153 -17.83 0.12 2.16
C SER A 153 -17.91 1.50 2.79
N GLY A 154 -17.92 2.58 2.01
CA GLY A 154 -17.84 3.96 2.49
C GLY A 154 -16.50 4.34 3.15
N ALA A 155 -15.45 3.54 2.99
CA ALA A 155 -14.17 3.75 3.69
C ALA A 155 -13.52 5.10 3.34
N TYR A 156 -13.49 5.50 2.07
CA TYR A 156 -13.00 6.82 1.68
C TYR A 156 -13.84 7.95 2.27
N ARG A 157 -15.17 7.81 2.29
CA ARG A 157 -16.06 8.81 2.88
C ARG A 157 -15.76 8.99 4.37
N ARG A 158 -15.58 7.88 5.11
CA ARG A 158 -15.20 7.94 6.53
C ARG A 158 -13.82 8.55 6.74
N ALA A 159 -12.83 8.17 5.94
CA ALA A 159 -11.47 8.70 6.04
C ALA A 159 -11.41 10.22 5.76
N ILE A 160 -12.14 10.70 4.76
CA ILE A 160 -12.25 12.13 4.44
C ILE A 160 -13.00 12.86 5.55
N ALA A 161 -14.13 12.34 6.03
CA ALA A 161 -14.92 12.96 7.10
C ALA A 161 -14.17 13.04 8.44
N ALA A 162 -13.24 12.14 8.71
CA ALA A 162 -12.35 12.21 9.88
C ALA A 162 -11.35 13.38 9.79
N LEU A 163 -11.01 13.83 8.59
CA LEU A 163 -10.11 14.96 8.34
C LEU A 163 -10.88 16.27 8.20
N ASP A 164 -11.99 16.23 7.49
CA ASP A 164 -12.88 17.37 7.24
C ASP A 164 -14.33 16.88 7.18
N PRO A 165 -15.09 16.99 8.29
CA PRO A 165 -16.48 16.52 8.38
C PRO A 165 -17.46 17.20 7.42
N ALA A 166 -17.14 18.43 6.95
CA ALA A 166 -17.98 19.18 6.03
C ALA A 166 -17.74 18.83 4.55
N ARG A 167 -16.71 18.03 4.26
CA ARG A 167 -16.32 17.69 2.90
C ARG A 167 -17.32 16.79 2.21
N GLU A 168 -17.85 17.24 1.09
CA GLU A 168 -18.71 16.42 0.24
C GLU A 168 -17.89 15.38 -0.53
N VAL A 169 -18.40 14.13 -0.61
CA VAL A 169 -17.76 13.02 -1.31
C VAL A 169 -18.76 12.36 -2.26
N LEU A 170 -18.40 12.30 -3.54
CA LEU A 170 -19.12 11.55 -4.57
C LEU A 170 -18.29 10.34 -5.02
N ALA A 171 -18.77 9.13 -4.72
CA ALA A 171 -18.10 7.89 -5.10
C ALA A 171 -18.82 7.18 -6.24
N CYS A 172 -18.05 6.67 -7.20
CA CYS A 172 -18.52 5.90 -8.34
C CYS A 172 -17.80 4.55 -8.40
N ALA A 173 -18.57 3.46 -8.45
CA ALA A 173 -18.03 2.12 -8.68
C ALA A 173 -17.75 1.92 -10.18
N CYS A 174 -16.57 1.44 -10.52
CA CYS A 174 -16.10 1.24 -11.88
C CYS A 174 -15.59 -0.20 -12.09
N PRO A 175 -16.41 -1.25 -11.88
CA PRO A 175 -15.95 -2.65 -11.82
C PRO A 175 -15.31 -3.15 -13.11
N LEU A 176 -15.73 -2.67 -14.29
CA LEU A 176 -15.21 -3.12 -15.57
C LEU A 176 -13.77 -2.66 -15.84
N LEU A 177 -13.27 -1.63 -15.15
CA LEU A 177 -11.93 -1.10 -15.43
C LEU A 177 -10.82 -2.08 -15.05
N VAL A 178 -11.01 -2.91 -14.01
CA VAL A 178 -10.01 -3.92 -13.60
C VAL A 178 -9.80 -4.97 -14.70
N PRO A 179 -10.82 -5.74 -15.16
CA PRO A 179 -10.61 -6.74 -16.20
C PRO A 179 -10.13 -6.14 -17.53
N ILE A 180 -10.60 -4.96 -17.90
CA ILE A 180 -10.15 -4.26 -19.12
C ILE A 180 -8.64 -3.99 -19.07
N VAL A 181 -8.14 -3.49 -17.94
CA VAL A 181 -6.71 -3.23 -17.77
C VAL A 181 -5.91 -4.52 -17.74
N GLU A 182 -6.40 -5.58 -17.09
CA GLU A 182 -5.73 -6.89 -17.02
C GLU A 182 -5.69 -7.63 -18.37
N GLU A 183 -6.63 -7.34 -19.30
CA GLU A 183 -6.57 -7.79 -20.70
C GLU A 183 -5.48 -7.08 -21.52
N GLY A 184 -4.81 -6.08 -20.94
CA GLY A 184 -3.75 -5.34 -21.63
C GLY A 184 -4.23 -4.10 -22.39
N ARG A 185 -5.51 -3.73 -22.30
CA ARG A 185 -6.02 -2.51 -22.95
C ARG A 185 -5.46 -1.27 -22.27
N ASP A 186 -5.19 -0.26 -23.04
CA ASP A 186 -4.62 0.99 -22.57
C ASP A 186 -5.61 2.17 -22.65
N GLU A 187 -5.16 3.34 -22.25
CA GLU A 187 -5.95 4.57 -22.20
C GLU A 187 -6.35 5.13 -23.57
N THR A 188 -5.87 4.56 -24.68
CA THR A 188 -6.23 4.96 -26.05
C THR A 188 -7.27 4.04 -26.68
N ASP A 189 -7.55 2.89 -26.04
CA ASP A 189 -8.51 1.91 -26.52
C ASP A 189 -9.95 2.49 -26.49
N PRO A 190 -10.69 2.42 -27.63
CA PRO A 190 -12.06 2.94 -27.71
C PRO A 190 -13.03 2.35 -26.68
N ILE A 191 -12.85 1.06 -26.31
CA ILE A 191 -13.69 0.40 -25.29
C ILE A 191 -13.42 1.02 -23.93
N VAL A 192 -12.15 1.25 -23.58
CA VAL A 192 -11.74 1.93 -22.33
C VAL A 192 -12.37 3.31 -22.27
N LEU A 193 -12.24 4.10 -23.35
CA LEU A 193 -12.78 5.45 -23.41
C LEU A 193 -14.30 5.47 -23.26
N HIS A 194 -15.00 4.54 -23.93
CA HIS A 194 -16.46 4.44 -23.81
C HIS A 194 -16.91 4.11 -22.39
N VAL A 195 -16.27 3.13 -21.75
CA VAL A 195 -16.57 2.72 -20.37
C VAL A 195 -16.26 3.85 -19.37
N LEU A 196 -15.15 4.55 -19.56
CA LEU A 196 -14.81 5.71 -18.73
C LEU A 196 -15.81 6.85 -18.88
N CYS A 197 -16.25 7.17 -20.10
CA CYS A 197 -17.28 8.19 -20.35
C CYS A 197 -18.60 7.87 -19.63
N ASP A 198 -18.98 6.61 -19.58
CA ASP A 198 -20.20 6.19 -18.88
C ASP A 198 -20.06 6.32 -17.36
N TYR A 199 -18.99 5.77 -16.78
CA TYR A 199 -18.75 5.81 -15.35
C TYR A 199 -18.51 7.23 -14.80
N LEU A 200 -17.79 8.07 -15.55
CA LEU A 200 -17.41 9.40 -15.07
C LEU A 200 -18.49 10.47 -15.31
N ARG A 201 -19.57 10.15 -16.00
CA ARG A 201 -20.62 11.11 -16.40
C ARG A 201 -21.12 11.98 -15.25
N GLU A 202 -21.43 11.39 -14.12
CA GLU A 202 -21.93 12.16 -12.96
C GLU A 202 -20.82 12.97 -12.30
N LEU A 203 -19.62 12.42 -12.21
CA LEU A 203 -18.45 13.15 -11.71
C LEU A 203 -18.12 14.38 -12.58
N GLN A 204 -18.22 14.26 -13.91
CA GLN A 204 -18.05 15.37 -14.84
C GLN A 204 -19.10 16.49 -14.62
N ARG A 205 -20.36 16.11 -14.36
CA ARG A 205 -21.43 17.08 -14.05
C ARG A 205 -21.20 17.83 -12.75
N ARG A 206 -20.74 17.11 -11.72
CA ARG A 206 -20.56 17.65 -10.37
C ARG A 206 -19.21 18.39 -10.20
N ARG A 207 -18.27 18.23 -11.13
CA ARG A 207 -16.97 18.91 -11.18
C ARG A 207 -16.23 18.88 -9.84
N PRO A 208 -15.80 17.71 -9.35
CA PRO A 208 -14.99 17.63 -8.12
C PRO A 208 -13.67 18.38 -8.30
N GLY A 209 -13.15 19.01 -7.24
CA GLY A 209 -11.83 19.61 -7.26
C GLY A 209 -10.69 18.58 -7.23
N ALA A 210 -10.98 17.39 -6.68
CA ALA A 210 -10.06 16.25 -6.70
C ALA A 210 -10.81 14.96 -7.04
N LEU A 211 -10.13 14.01 -7.71
CA LEU A 211 -10.63 12.68 -8.00
C LEU A 211 -9.63 11.63 -7.53
N ILE A 212 -10.01 10.84 -6.50
CA ILE A 212 -9.18 9.76 -5.99
C ILE A 212 -9.31 8.53 -6.91
N LEU A 213 -8.17 8.04 -7.38
CA LEU A 213 -8.05 6.75 -8.06
C LEU A 213 -7.98 5.63 -7.01
N GLY A 214 -9.14 5.20 -6.55
CA GLY A 214 -9.33 4.27 -5.43
C GLY A 214 -9.27 2.79 -5.84
N CYS A 215 -8.42 2.46 -6.81
CA CYS A 215 -8.06 1.11 -7.22
C CYS A 215 -6.65 1.12 -7.81
N THR A 216 -5.87 0.09 -7.51
CA THR A 216 -4.47 -0.05 -7.96
C THR A 216 -4.30 -0.13 -9.48
N HIS A 217 -5.35 -0.49 -10.22
CA HIS A 217 -5.37 -0.55 -11.68
C HIS A 217 -5.57 0.82 -12.34
N TYR A 218 -6.31 1.73 -11.70
CA TYR A 218 -6.77 2.97 -12.35
C TYR A 218 -5.66 4.00 -12.64
N PRO A 219 -4.52 4.02 -11.94
CA PRO A 219 -3.38 4.84 -12.35
C PRO A 219 -2.86 4.56 -13.77
N LEU A 220 -3.10 3.34 -14.32
CA LEU A 220 -2.75 3.01 -15.71
C LEU A 220 -3.68 3.68 -16.74
N LEU A 221 -4.80 4.23 -16.31
CA LEU A 221 -5.78 4.96 -17.12
C LEU A 221 -5.82 6.45 -16.77
N ALA A 222 -4.85 6.93 -15.98
CA ALA A 222 -4.85 8.30 -15.44
C ALA A 222 -4.89 9.37 -16.53
N GLY A 223 -4.21 9.15 -17.67
CA GLY A 223 -4.21 10.08 -18.80
C GLY A 223 -5.59 10.23 -19.43
N ALA A 224 -6.32 9.11 -19.66
CA ALA A 224 -7.68 9.15 -20.20
C ALA A 224 -8.66 9.76 -19.19
N ILE A 225 -8.57 9.35 -17.91
CA ILE A 225 -9.40 9.91 -16.83
C ILE A 225 -9.18 11.42 -16.72
N GLY A 226 -7.93 11.88 -16.72
CA GLY A 226 -7.61 13.30 -16.65
C GLY A 226 -8.14 14.11 -17.83
N LYS A 227 -8.03 13.59 -19.06
CA LYS A 227 -8.62 14.22 -20.25
C LYS A 227 -10.13 14.36 -20.15
N LEU A 228 -10.82 13.32 -19.65
CA LEU A 228 -12.26 13.33 -19.49
C LEU A 228 -12.75 14.23 -18.37
N MET A 229 -12.01 14.31 -17.27
CA MET A 229 -12.38 15.15 -16.12
C MET A 229 -12.02 16.63 -16.32
N GLY A 230 -11.05 16.90 -17.19
CA GLY A 230 -10.57 18.26 -17.46
C GLY A 230 -9.46 18.74 -16.52
N PRO A 231 -8.83 19.90 -16.86
CA PRO A 231 -7.63 20.38 -16.19
C PRO A 231 -7.85 20.88 -14.75
N ASP A 232 -9.09 21.21 -14.39
CA ASP A 232 -9.43 21.75 -13.07
C ASP A 232 -9.58 20.64 -12.01
N VAL A 233 -9.56 19.36 -12.40
CA VAL A 233 -9.70 18.22 -11.49
C VAL A 233 -8.34 17.60 -11.20
N VAL A 234 -7.91 17.68 -9.94
CA VAL A 234 -6.66 17.06 -9.50
C VAL A 234 -6.87 15.54 -9.33
N LEU A 235 -6.14 14.74 -10.11
CA LEU A 235 -6.14 13.29 -9.91
C LEU A 235 -5.25 12.91 -8.74
N VAL A 236 -5.81 12.21 -7.76
CA VAL A 236 -5.09 11.71 -6.59
C VAL A 236 -4.83 10.21 -6.76
N ASN A 237 -3.56 9.85 -6.96
CA ASN A 237 -3.11 8.46 -6.96
C ASN A 237 -2.93 7.97 -5.52
N SER A 238 -3.84 7.10 -5.04
CA SER A 238 -3.78 6.57 -3.67
C SER A 238 -2.49 5.79 -3.38
N GLY A 239 -1.92 5.11 -4.39
CA GLY A 239 -0.64 4.41 -4.27
C GLY A 239 0.55 5.35 -4.10
N GLN A 240 0.56 6.48 -4.80
CA GLN A 240 1.59 7.53 -4.62
C GLN A 240 1.49 8.16 -3.22
N ALA A 241 0.28 8.46 -2.77
CA ALA A 241 0.06 8.99 -1.44
C ALA A 241 0.52 8.00 -0.34
N ALA A 242 0.24 6.72 -0.51
CA ALA A 242 0.71 5.66 0.39
C ALA A 242 2.25 5.54 0.38
N ALA A 243 2.91 5.63 -0.78
CA ALA A 243 4.37 5.60 -0.85
C ALA A 243 5.03 6.75 -0.08
N LEU A 244 4.48 7.95 -0.16
CA LEU A 244 4.94 9.11 0.63
C LEU A 244 4.72 8.92 2.13
N GLU A 245 3.62 8.29 2.54
CA GLU A 245 3.36 7.97 3.95
C GLU A 245 4.33 6.88 4.45
N VAL A 246 4.65 5.87 3.63
CA VAL A 246 5.68 4.86 3.93
C VAL A 246 7.02 5.56 4.17
N GLN A 247 7.45 6.44 3.25
CA GLN A 247 8.69 7.20 3.39
C GLN A 247 8.71 8.01 4.68
N ARG A 248 7.64 8.77 4.95
CA ARG A 248 7.50 9.58 6.16
C ARG A 248 7.66 8.74 7.43
N ARG A 249 7.02 7.55 7.49
CA ARG A 249 7.11 6.64 8.65
C ARG A 249 8.49 6.06 8.82
N LEU A 250 9.11 5.57 7.75
CA LEU A 250 10.45 4.99 7.81
C LEU A 250 11.49 6.04 8.22
N CYS A 251 11.42 7.25 7.65
CA CYS A 251 12.29 8.36 8.04
C CYS A 251 12.10 8.75 9.52
N SER A 252 10.84 8.90 9.98
CA SER A 252 10.55 9.32 11.36
C SER A 252 10.97 8.27 12.41
N THR A 253 10.98 7.00 12.06
CA THR A 253 11.44 5.90 12.93
C THR A 253 12.92 5.57 12.77
N GLY A 254 13.59 6.17 11.77
CA GLY A 254 14.98 5.88 11.43
C GLY A 254 15.20 4.49 10.84
N LEU A 255 14.17 3.91 10.23
CA LEU A 255 14.19 2.59 9.57
C LEU A 255 14.36 2.66 8.05
N GLU A 256 14.50 3.86 7.49
CA GLU A 256 14.79 4.03 6.06
C GLU A 256 16.14 3.39 5.71
N ASN A 257 16.16 2.59 4.64
CA ASN A 257 17.40 2.04 4.09
C ASN A 257 17.86 2.90 2.90
N SER A 258 18.98 3.59 3.06
CA SER A 258 19.58 4.42 2.00
C SER A 258 20.71 3.71 1.24
N ARG A 259 21.05 2.47 1.62
CA ARG A 259 22.20 1.69 1.11
C ARG A 259 21.82 0.31 0.57
N GLY A 260 20.55 -0.03 0.56
CA GLY A 260 20.07 -1.30 0.03
C GLY A 260 20.18 -1.37 -1.51
N ASP A 261 19.90 -2.53 -2.04
CA ASP A 261 19.97 -2.85 -3.48
C ASP A 261 18.65 -2.56 -4.24
N GLY A 262 17.59 -2.15 -3.52
CA GLY A 262 16.28 -1.93 -4.12
C GLY A 262 15.63 -3.19 -4.69
N ALA A 263 16.01 -4.38 -4.16
CA ALA A 263 15.52 -5.65 -4.66
C ALA A 263 13.99 -5.78 -4.52
N LEU A 264 13.35 -6.34 -5.55
CA LEU A 264 11.94 -6.67 -5.57
C LEU A 264 11.77 -8.19 -5.71
N HIS A 265 11.23 -8.82 -4.67
CA HIS A 265 10.88 -10.22 -4.66
C HIS A 265 9.36 -10.35 -4.78
N CYS A 266 8.88 -10.90 -5.89
CA CYS A 266 7.46 -11.09 -6.13
C CYS A 266 7.04 -12.53 -5.85
N TYR A 267 5.83 -12.66 -5.29
CA TYR A 267 5.15 -13.94 -5.11
C TYR A 267 3.72 -13.83 -5.64
N THR A 268 3.21 -14.93 -6.16
CA THR A 268 1.82 -15.02 -6.66
C THR A 268 1.19 -16.34 -6.26
N THR A 269 -0.12 -16.32 -6.07
CA THR A 269 -0.90 -17.53 -5.77
C THR A 269 -1.41 -18.27 -7.00
N ASP A 270 -1.10 -17.77 -8.20
CA ASP A 270 -1.44 -18.38 -9.48
C ASP A 270 -0.21 -18.34 -10.41
N ASN A 271 -0.38 -18.34 -11.69
CA ASN A 271 0.62 -18.49 -12.76
C ASN A 271 1.76 -17.43 -12.69
N PRO A 272 2.99 -17.80 -12.26
CA PRO A 272 4.12 -16.86 -12.14
C PRO A 272 4.56 -16.25 -13.47
N GLU A 273 4.48 -17.00 -14.59
CA GLU A 273 4.90 -16.53 -15.91
C GLU A 273 3.95 -15.44 -16.42
N ARG A 274 2.62 -15.65 -16.25
CA ARG A 274 1.62 -14.63 -16.57
C ARG A 274 1.82 -13.41 -15.68
N PHE A 275 2.07 -13.62 -14.38
CA PHE A 275 2.34 -12.55 -13.42
C PHE A 275 3.55 -11.72 -13.84
N ALA A 276 4.70 -12.32 -14.15
CA ALA A 276 5.90 -11.61 -14.58
C ALA A 276 5.63 -10.77 -15.83
N ARG A 277 5.03 -11.39 -16.88
CA ARG A 277 4.75 -10.72 -18.16
C ARG A 277 3.83 -9.50 -18.02
N LEU A 278 2.73 -9.63 -17.28
CA LEU A 278 1.79 -8.53 -17.08
C LEU A 278 2.27 -7.52 -16.04
N GLY A 279 2.99 -7.99 -15.02
CA GLY A 279 3.48 -7.18 -13.91
C GLY A 279 4.43 -6.07 -14.33
N GLU A 280 5.19 -6.25 -15.41
CA GLU A 280 6.09 -5.21 -15.96
C GLU A 280 5.31 -3.92 -16.29
N ARG A 281 4.11 -4.04 -16.85
CA ARG A 281 3.26 -2.90 -17.18
C ARG A 281 2.81 -2.13 -15.94
N PHE A 282 2.52 -2.82 -14.84
CA PHE A 282 2.09 -2.21 -13.58
C PHE A 282 3.28 -1.65 -12.79
N GLY A 283 4.33 -2.42 -12.67
CA GLY A 283 5.54 -2.07 -11.92
C GLY A 283 6.47 -1.08 -12.62
N GLY A 284 6.34 -0.90 -13.94
CA GLY A 284 7.22 -0.05 -14.75
C GLY A 284 8.66 -0.53 -14.80
N ARG A 285 8.93 -1.76 -14.41
CA ARG A 285 10.26 -2.42 -14.45
C ARG A 285 10.08 -3.91 -14.70
N ARG A 286 11.12 -4.54 -15.25
CA ARG A 286 11.16 -5.98 -15.43
C ARG A 286 11.09 -6.70 -14.07
N ILE A 287 10.37 -7.82 -14.05
CA ILE A 287 10.28 -8.75 -12.91
C ILE A 287 11.01 -10.03 -13.32
N ASP A 288 12.22 -10.22 -12.80
CA ASP A 288 13.09 -11.33 -13.23
C ASP A 288 12.65 -12.66 -12.64
N HIS A 289 12.09 -12.67 -11.45
CA HIS A 289 11.65 -13.87 -10.77
C HIS A 289 10.35 -13.64 -9.98
N VAL A 290 9.43 -14.60 -10.11
CA VAL A 290 8.18 -14.64 -9.34
C VAL A 290 8.07 -16.01 -8.68
N GLY A 291 8.05 -16.05 -7.36
CA GLY A 291 7.77 -17.25 -6.58
C GLY A 291 6.29 -17.63 -6.64
N TYR A 292 6.00 -18.92 -6.66
CA TYR A 292 4.64 -19.44 -6.48
C TYR A 292 4.41 -19.81 -5.02
N VAL A 293 3.22 -19.50 -4.50
CA VAL A 293 2.74 -19.94 -3.18
C VAL A 293 1.30 -20.42 -3.29
N GLY A 294 1.01 -21.63 -2.83
CA GLY A 294 -0.35 -22.16 -2.81
C GLY A 294 -1.25 -21.38 -1.84
N THR A 295 -2.52 -21.20 -2.18
CA THR A 295 -3.47 -20.49 -1.29
C THR A 295 -3.66 -21.20 0.05
N ASP A 296 -3.42 -22.52 0.13
CA ASP A 296 -3.44 -23.31 1.36
C ASP A 296 -2.18 -23.12 2.23
N GLU A 297 -1.13 -22.53 1.68
CA GLU A 297 0.12 -22.21 2.38
C GLU A 297 0.09 -20.81 3.02
N LEU A 298 -0.73 -19.88 2.51
CA LEU A 298 -0.78 -18.49 2.97
C LEU A 298 -1.11 -18.34 4.47
N GLY A 299 -1.98 -19.16 4.99
CA GLY A 299 -2.37 -19.14 6.41
C GLY A 299 -1.39 -19.87 7.35
N ARG A 300 -0.34 -20.52 6.81
CA ARG A 300 0.66 -21.22 7.61
C ARG A 300 1.83 -20.28 7.89
N LYS A 301 2.44 -20.38 9.09
CA LYS A 301 3.70 -19.66 9.33
C LYS A 301 4.73 -20.15 8.31
N PRO A 302 5.28 -19.27 7.44
CA PRO A 302 6.30 -19.69 6.52
C PRO A 302 7.49 -20.24 7.30
N THR A 303 7.99 -21.39 6.86
CA THR A 303 9.34 -21.85 7.24
C THR A 303 10.28 -20.81 6.66
N ALA A 304 11.15 -20.24 7.52
CA ALA A 304 12.06 -19.14 7.15
C ALA A 304 12.73 -19.40 5.79
N THR A 305 12.25 -18.76 4.76
CA THR A 305 12.88 -18.76 3.44
C THR A 305 13.87 -17.62 3.44
N SER A 306 15.15 -17.94 3.45
CA SER A 306 16.23 -16.95 3.29
C SER A 306 16.04 -16.24 1.94
N LEU A 307 15.89 -14.92 1.99
CA LEU A 307 16.00 -14.01 0.84
C LEU A 307 17.42 -14.01 0.28
#